data_dbb6a3beba3059c63d923050b0dc2f17
#
_entry.id   dbb6a3beba3059c63d923050b0dc2f17
#
_cell.length_a   1.000
_cell.length_b   1.000
_cell.length_c   1.000
_cell.angle_alpha   90.00
_cell.angle_beta   90.00
_cell.angle_gamma   90.00
#
_symmetry.space_group_name_H-M   'P 1'
#
loop_
_entity.id
_entity.type
_entity.pdbx_description
1 polymer ?
#
loop_
_entity_poly.entity_id
_entity_poly.type
_entity_poly.pdbx_seq_one_letter_code
_entity_poly.pdbx_strand_id
1 'polypeptide(L)'
;RSMEEDPNGFMWISTISSFISCYDLRHGCFVDFTGNGEYKENYSKFIILSDNSIWLWHNQNGCRRVVYQDGKFSSQAYKEKSGNLPSDKVQFVLESAKGEVWIGTDKGLLKYQNGKTNNLDPQQQNWEHIISYDKYTCIITDKNEIYRHTYSTDKLEKVASLAESFDDTGHVTGNFLLHDKWVLFTVNGSYILDIPTGKLSRYSELNIKNGAVTRDNKKNVFSSLLVLLAVYQFC
;
A
#
# COMPACT_ATOMS: atom_id res chain seq x y z
N ARG A 1 -5.89 -11.82 -1.49
CA ARG A 1 -6.74 -12.33 -0.40
C ARG A 1 -6.10 -11.96 0.90
N SER A 2 -6.84 -11.34 1.80
CA SER A 2 -6.41 -11.02 3.16
C SER A 2 -7.56 -11.24 4.13
N MET A 3 -7.21 -11.49 5.36
CA MET A 3 -8.15 -11.59 6.48
C MET A 3 -7.46 -11.00 7.69
N GLU A 4 -8.14 -10.07 8.38
CA GLU A 4 -7.57 -9.34 9.50
C GLU A 4 -8.67 -8.92 10.47
N GLU A 5 -8.43 -9.10 11.77
CA GLU A 5 -9.32 -8.66 12.84
C GLU A 5 -9.00 -7.21 13.23
N ASP A 6 -10.04 -6.38 13.33
CA ASP A 6 -9.91 -5.03 13.84
C ASP A 6 -10.04 -4.98 15.38
N PRO A 7 -9.59 -3.89 16.04
CA PRO A 7 -9.68 -3.76 17.48
C PRO A 7 -11.10 -3.78 18.07
N ASN A 8 -12.13 -3.64 17.24
CA ASN A 8 -13.54 -3.69 17.65
C ASN A 8 -14.11 -5.11 17.59
N GLY A 9 -13.33 -6.13 17.18
CA GLY A 9 -13.76 -7.52 17.09
C GLY A 9 -14.53 -7.84 15.80
N PHE A 10 -14.26 -7.11 14.73
CA PHE A 10 -14.75 -7.44 13.39
C PHE A 10 -13.65 -8.06 12.56
N MET A 11 -13.95 -9.16 11.88
CA MET A 11 -13.08 -9.81 10.92
C MET A 11 -13.34 -9.28 9.52
N TRP A 12 -12.35 -8.61 8.94
CA TRP A 12 -12.39 -8.11 7.57
C TRP A 12 -11.80 -9.15 6.63
N ILE A 13 -12.50 -9.46 5.56
CA ILE A 13 -12.16 -10.55 4.63
C ILE A 13 -12.22 -10.02 3.20
N SER A 14 -11.09 -10.10 2.47
CA SER A 14 -11.05 -9.84 1.04
C SER A 14 -11.07 -11.15 0.24
N THR A 15 -11.83 -11.17 -0.85
CA THR A 15 -11.97 -12.35 -1.71
C THR A 15 -11.42 -12.08 -3.11
N ILE A 16 -11.24 -13.13 -3.93
CA ILE A 16 -10.84 -12.98 -5.34
C ILE A 16 -11.90 -12.24 -6.15
N SER A 17 -13.17 -12.39 -5.76
CA SER A 17 -14.31 -11.82 -6.49
C SER A 17 -14.46 -10.30 -6.27
N SER A 18 -13.44 -9.63 -5.74
CA SER A 18 -13.44 -8.18 -5.47
C SER A 18 -14.53 -7.74 -4.50
N PHE A 19 -14.82 -8.57 -3.49
CA PHE A 19 -15.72 -8.22 -2.40
C PHE A 19 -14.97 -8.21 -1.07
N ILE A 20 -15.25 -7.20 -0.26
CA ILE A 20 -14.88 -7.16 1.15
C ILE A 20 -16.10 -7.52 1.97
N SER A 21 -15.91 -8.44 2.91
CA SER A 21 -16.93 -8.82 3.89
C SER A 21 -16.45 -8.46 5.29
N CYS A 22 -17.37 -8.08 6.15
CA CYS A 22 -17.13 -7.81 7.56
C CYS A 22 -17.96 -8.77 8.40
N TYR A 23 -17.31 -9.52 9.29
CA TYR A 23 -17.95 -10.51 10.16
C TYR A 23 -17.77 -10.09 11.61
N ASP A 24 -18.86 -9.96 12.34
CA ASP A 24 -18.85 -9.67 13.78
C ASP A 24 -18.53 -10.97 14.54
N LEU A 25 -17.35 -11.03 15.15
CA LEU A 25 -16.89 -12.19 15.92
C LEU A 25 -17.69 -12.41 17.21
N ARG A 26 -18.28 -11.37 17.77
CA ARG A 26 -19.06 -11.44 19.02
C ARG A 26 -20.47 -11.98 18.80
N HIS A 27 -21.08 -11.62 17.68
CA HIS A 27 -22.45 -12.00 17.34
C HIS A 27 -22.53 -13.15 16.33
N GLY A 28 -21.41 -13.55 15.73
CA GLY A 28 -21.34 -14.66 14.81
C GLY A 28 -22.07 -14.43 13.49
N CYS A 29 -22.08 -13.20 12.96
CA CYS A 29 -22.83 -12.86 11.75
C CYS A 29 -22.08 -11.86 10.85
N PHE A 30 -22.39 -11.86 9.56
CA PHE A 30 -21.95 -10.81 8.65
C PHE A 30 -22.74 -9.52 8.89
N VAL A 31 -22.05 -8.38 8.81
CA VAL A 31 -22.62 -7.07 9.06
C VAL A 31 -22.46 -6.15 7.84
N ASP A 32 -23.43 -5.25 7.67
CA ASP A 32 -23.33 -4.16 6.69
C ASP A 32 -22.51 -3.01 7.30
N PHE A 33 -21.30 -2.83 6.79
CA PHE A 33 -20.39 -1.76 7.19
C PHE A 33 -20.56 -0.48 6.36
N THR A 34 -21.47 -0.45 5.40
CA THR A 34 -21.72 0.74 4.56
C THR A 34 -22.69 1.71 5.23
N GLY A 35 -23.50 1.21 6.14
CA GLY A 35 -24.46 1.97 6.94
C GLY A 35 -25.76 2.34 6.22
N ASN A 36 -25.93 1.95 4.96
CA ASN A 36 -27.11 2.30 4.17
C ASN A 36 -27.69 1.14 3.31
N GLY A 37 -27.23 -0.10 3.52
CA GLY A 37 -27.74 -1.29 2.84
C GLY A 37 -27.41 -1.39 1.35
N GLU A 38 -26.70 -0.42 0.79
CA GLU A 38 -26.36 -0.37 -0.62
C GLU A 38 -24.88 -0.62 -0.90
N TYR A 39 -24.40 -1.83 -0.62
CA TYR A 39 -23.05 -2.22 -1.01
C TYR A 39 -23.05 -2.68 -2.47
N LYS A 40 -22.88 -1.72 -3.40
CA LYS A 40 -22.80 -1.98 -4.85
C LYS A 40 -21.39 -1.84 -5.43
N GLU A 41 -20.41 -1.46 -4.59
CA GLU A 41 -19.07 -1.18 -5.07
C GLU A 41 -18.13 -2.32 -4.77
N ASN A 42 -17.38 -2.76 -5.77
CA ASN A 42 -16.37 -3.81 -5.61
C ASN A 42 -15.06 -3.22 -5.09
N TYR A 43 -14.66 -3.60 -3.90
CA TYR A 43 -13.34 -3.35 -3.35
C TYR A 43 -12.61 -4.69 -3.17
N SER A 44 -11.33 -4.74 -3.51
CA SER A 44 -10.54 -5.98 -3.48
C SER A 44 -9.44 -5.96 -2.44
N LYS A 45 -9.10 -4.80 -1.92
CA LYS A 45 -8.04 -4.59 -0.95
C LYS A 45 -8.54 -3.75 0.22
N PHE A 46 -7.97 -3.99 1.39
CA PHE A 46 -8.22 -3.16 2.58
C PHE A 46 -6.96 -3.06 3.45
N ILE A 47 -6.98 -2.07 4.32
CA ILE A 47 -6.02 -1.86 5.40
C ILE A 47 -6.74 -1.31 6.61
N ILE A 48 -6.36 -1.77 7.80
CA ILE A 48 -6.81 -1.25 9.09
C ILE A 48 -5.73 -0.28 9.57
N LEU A 49 -6.11 0.96 9.85
CA LEU A 49 -5.18 2.00 10.27
C LEU A 49 -5.08 2.11 11.80
N SER A 50 -4.10 2.85 12.27
CA SER A 50 -3.85 3.05 13.71
C SER A 50 -4.99 3.80 14.43
N ASP A 51 -5.80 4.58 13.70
CA ASP A 51 -7.02 5.25 14.18
C ASP A 51 -8.26 4.33 14.17
N ASN A 52 -8.07 3.03 13.92
CA ASN A 52 -9.10 2.01 13.76
C ASN A 52 -10.05 2.25 12.59
N SER A 53 -9.74 3.18 11.69
CA SER A 53 -10.46 3.28 10.43
C SER A 53 -10.01 2.21 9.45
N ILE A 54 -10.94 1.75 8.63
CA ILE A 54 -10.69 0.74 7.61
C ILE A 54 -10.77 1.44 6.26
N TRP A 55 -9.71 1.31 5.46
CA TRP A 55 -9.71 1.80 4.10
C TRP A 55 -9.83 0.66 3.13
N LEU A 56 -10.78 0.77 2.22
CA LEU A 56 -11.09 -0.18 1.15
C LEU A 56 -10.75 0.47 -0.18
N TRP A 57 -10.14 -0.26 -1.12
CA TRP A 57 -9.91 0.28 -2.46
C TRP A 57 -9.90 -0.79 -3.55
N HIS A 58 -10.04 -0.30 -4.78
CA HIS A 58 -9.97 -1.08 -6.00
C HIS A 58 -9.36 -0.24 -7.13
N ASN A 59 -8.79 -0.91 -8.12
CA ASN A 59 -8.17 -0.27 -9.27
C ASN A 59 -9.16 0.34 -10.29
N GLN A 60 -10.44 0.46 -9.96
CA GLN A 60 -11.48 1.05 -10.83
C GLN A 60 -12.60 1.76 -10.05
N ASN A 61 -12.62 1.67 -8.72
CA ASN A 61 -13.75 2.11 -7.92
C ASN A 61 -13.39 3.14 -6.85
N GLY A 62 -12.19 3.73 -6.94
CA GLY A 62 -11.70 4.66 -5.94
C GLY A 62 -11.40 3.97 -4.61
N CYS A 63 -11.55 4.70 -3.52
CA CYS A 63 -11.42 4.17 -2.18
C CYS A 63 -12.57 4.63 -1.26
N ARG A 64 -12.72 3.91 -0.14
CA ARG A 64 -13.72 4.18 0.88
C ARG A 64 -13.09 4.07 2.26
N ARG A 65 -13.31 5.06 3.10
CA ARG A 65 -13.00 5.02 4.52
C ARG A 65 -14.22 4.57 5.30
N VAL A 66 -14.05 3.58 6.16
CA VAL A 66 -15.10 3.06 7.06
C VAL A 66 -14.65 3.28 8.50
N VAL A 67 -15.55 3.71 9.35
CA VAL A 67 -15.31 3.94 10.79
C VAL A 67 -16.43 3.28 11.57
N TYR A 68 -16.08 2.57 12.64
CA TYR A 68 -17.02 2.07 13.63
C TYR A 68 -16.93 2.92 14.88
N GLN A 69 -18.01 3.60 15.23
CA GLN A 69 -18.09 4.47 16.39
C GLN A 69 -19.50 4.45 16.98
N ASP A 70 -19.60 4.46 18.30
CA ASP A 70 -20.87 4.47 19.03
C ASP A 70 -21.84 3.36 18.61
N GLY A 71 -21.29 2.15 18.35
CA GLY A 71 -22.08 0.99 17.94
C GLY A 71 -22.54 0.98 16.48
N LYS A 72 -22.07 1.90 15.65
CA LYS A 72 -22.50 2.05 14.26
C LYS A 72 -21.34 2.20 13.30
N PHE A 73 -21.51 1.65 12.09
CA PHE A 73 -20.65 1.94 10.97
C PHE A 73 -21.06 3.23 10.27
N SER A 74 -20.07 4.02 9.92
CA SER A 74 -20.20 5.14 8.98
C SER A 74 -19.14 5.01 7.89
N SER A 75 -19.44 5.45 6.67
CA SER A 75 -18.49 5.34 5.58
C SER A 75 -18.52 6.55 4.64
N GLN A 76 -17.36 6.87 4.08
CA GLN A 76 -17.17 7.93 3.11
C GLN A 76 -16.41 7.39 1.89
N ALA A 77 -16.99 7.57 0.70
CA ALA A 77 -16.34 7.23 -0.57
C ALA A 77 -15.52 8.41 -1.11
N TYR A 78 -14.37 8.10 -1.68
CA TYR A 78 -13.49 9.02 -2.39
C TYR A 78 -13.42 8.57 -3.85
N LYS A 79 -13.78 9.48 -4.76
CA LYS A 79 -13.97 9.21 -6.19
C LYS A 79 -13.45 10.36 -7.03
N GLU A 80 -13.07 10.07 -8.28
CA GLU A 80 -12.76 11.09 -9.30
C GLU A 80 -13.97 12.02 -9.52
N LYS A 81 -15.17 11.44 -9.68
CA LYS A 81 -16.43 12.17 -9.90
C LYS A 81 -16.76 13.18 -8.79
N SER A 82 -16.37 12.90 -7.54
CA SER A 82 -16.60 13.81 -6.40
C SER A 82 -15.46 14.81 -6.19
N GLY A 83 -14.44 14.78 -7.05
CA GLY A 83 -13.30 15.71 -7.00
C GLY A 83 -12.30 15.46 -5.88
N ASN A 84 -12.44 14.35 -5.13
CA ASN A 84 -11.50 14.02 -4.04
C ASN A 84 -10.36 13.08 -4.47
N LEU A 85 -10.44 12.49 -5.66
CA LEU A 85 -9.34 11.74 -6.25
C LEU A 85 -9.09 12.24 -7.69
N PRO A 86 -7.84 12.18 -8.18
CA PRO A 86 -7.53 12.46 -9.58
C PRO A 86 -7.93 11.31 -10.52
N SER A 87 -8.16 10.12 -9.97
CA SER A 87 -8.61 8.91 -10.68
C SER A 87 -9.23 7.91 -9.73
N ASP A 88 -10.21 7.13 -10.24
CA ASP A 88 -10.78 5.99 -9.51
C ASP A 88 -9.87 4.75 -9.53
N LYS A 89 -8.74 4.78 -10.24
CA LYS A 89 -7.75 3.69 -10.25
C LYS A 89 -6.77 3.83 -9.08
N VAL A 90 -7.21 3.39 -7.90
CA VAL A 90 -6.38 3.40 -6.69
C VAL A 90 -5.49 2.17 -6.65
N GLN A 91 -4.19 2.36 -6.63
CA GLN A 91 -3.18 1.31 -6.60
C GLN A 91 -2.89 0.87 -5.17
N PHE A 92 -2.77 1.83 -4.26
CA PHE A 92 -2.50 1.58 -2.84
C PHE A 92 -3.13 2.63 -1.92
N VAL A 93 -3.35 2.20 -0.69
CA VAL A 93 -3.54 3.06 0.49
C VAL A 93 -2.57 2.59 1.55
N LEU A 94 -1.85 3.49 2.20
CA LEU A 94 -0.88 3.19 3.24
C LEU A 94 -0.93 4.26 4.34
N GLU A 95 -0.83 3.81 5.59
CA GLU A 95 -0.49 4.69 6.71
C GLU A 95 1.03 4.75 6.87
N SER A 96 1.58 5.95 6.87
CA SER A 96 3.00 6.17 7.08
C SER A 96 3.39 6.00 8.56
N ALA A 97 4.68 5.88 8.84
CA ALA A 97 5.20 5.82 10.21
C ALA A 97 4.85 7.07 11.05
N LYS A 98 4.47 8.18 10.40
CA LYS A 98 3.99 9.41 11.04
C LYS A 98 2.47 9.43 11.27
N GLY A 99 1.74 8.38 10.84
CA GLY A 99 0.29 8.31 10.91
C GLY A 99 -0.43 9.10 9.79
N GLU A 100 0.29 9.50 8.72
CA GLU A 100 -0.30 10.12 7.55
C GLU A 100 -0.83 9.04 6.60
N VAL A 101 -2.01 9.25 6.02
CA VAL A 101 -2.56 8.31 5.04
C VAL A 101 -2.20 8.76 3.62
N TRP A 102 -1.57 7.87 2.88
CA TRP A 102 -1.16 8.07 1.51
C TRP A 102 -2.01 7.25 0.56
N ILE A 103 -2.43 7.86 -0.55
CA ILE A 103 -3.26 7.23 -1.57
C ILE A 103 -2.56 7.42 -2.91
N GLY A 104 -2.16 6.32 -3.55
CA GLY A 104 -1.58 6.32 -4.90
C GLY A 104 -2.61 5.93 -5.94
N THR A 105 -2.64 6.68 -7.03
CA THR A 105 -3.50 6.42 -8.20
C THR A 105 -2.65 6.38 -9.47
N ASP A 106 -3.27 6.02 -10.59
CA ASP A 106 -2.61 6.12 -11.92
C ASP A 106 -2.46 7.56 -12.43
N LYS A 107 -2.99 8.57 -11.71
CA LYS A 107 -2.94 9.98 -12.08
C LYS A 107 -2.58 10.91 -10.92
N GLY A 108 -1.89 10.42 -9.91
CA GLY A 108 -1.44 11.27 -8.82
C GLY A 108 -1.28 10.57 -7.49
N LEU A 109 -0.57 11.24 -6.60
CA LEU A 109 -0.25 10.84 -5.25
C LEU A 109 -0.91 11.82 -4.27
N LEU A 110 -1.68 11.31 -3.33
CA LEU A 110 -2.41 12.14 -2.38
C LEU A 110 -2.01 11.82 -0.94
N LYS A 111 -2.04 12.84 -0.11
CA LYS A 111 -2.13 12.74 1.35
C LYS A 111 -3.57 13.00 1.79
N TYR A 112 -4.09 12.12 2.64
CA TYR A 112 -5.36 12.36 3.33
C TYR A 112 -5.08 12.87 4.74
N GLN A 113 -5.76 13.95 5.10
CA GLN A 113 -5.70 14.53 6.43
C GLN A 113 -7.03 15.24 6.76
N ASN A 114 -7.60 14.98 7.94
CA ASN A 114 -8.80 15.67 8.44
C ASN A 114 -9.99 15.69 7.46
N GLY A 115 -10.27 14.55 6.80
CA GLY A 115 -11.38 14.43 5.86
C GLY A 115 -11.11 14.95 4.44
N LYS A 116 -9.93 15.48 4.17
CA LYS A 116 -9.55 16.05 2.86
C LYS A 116 -8.35 15.33 2.26
N THR A 117 -8.35 15.22 0.95
CA THR A 117 -7.20 14.75 0.18
C THR A 117 -6.45 15.95 -0.41
N ASN A 118 -5.13 15.91 -0.33
CA ASN A 118 -4.23 16.88 -0.93
C ASN A 118 -3.33 16.19 -1.95
N ASN A 119 -3.35 16.65 -3.20
CA ASN A 119 -2.52 16.08 -4.27
C ASN A 119 -1.08 16.60 -4.15
N LEU A 120 -0.12 15.68 -4.06
CA LEU A 120 1.31 15.97 -3.96
C LEU A 120 2.04 15.84 -5.29
N ASP A 121 1.36 15.32 -6.31
CA ASP A 121 1.95 15.06 -7.63
C ASP A 121 1.30 15.90 -8.73
N PRO A 122 1.85 17.08 -9.04
CA PRO A 122 1.36 17.92 -10.12
C PRO A 122 1.61 17.33 -11.52
N GLN A 123 2.48 16.33 -11.65
CA GLN A 123 2.82 15.70 -12.94
C GLN A 123 1.89 14.54 -13.28
N GLN A 124 0.98 14.17 -12.37
CA GLN A 124 -0.02 13.11 -12.55
C GLN A 124 0.59 11.75 -12.95
N GLN A 125 1.65 11.36 -12.25
CA GLN A 125 2.32 10.08 -12.49
C GLN A 125 1.46 8.90 -12.01
N ASN A 126 1.72 7.71 -12.56
CA ASN A 126 1.15 6.47 -12.08
C ASN A 126 2.01 5.90 -10.94
N TRP A 127 1.46 5.81 -9.74
CA TRP A 127 2.14 5.38 -8.52
C TRP A 127 1.73 3.95 -8.15
N GLU A 128 2.67 3.00 -8.16
CA GLU A 128 2.35 1.57 -8.06
C GLU A 128 2.58 0.97 -6.68
N HIS A 129 3.71 1.31 -6.03
CA HIS A 129 4.07 0.73 -4.74
C HIS A 129 4.58 1.78 -3.78
N ILE A 130 4.34 1.55 -2.49
CA ILE A 130 4.73 2.43 -1.40
C ILE A 130 5.20 1.62 -0.20
N ILE A 131 6.18 2.14 0.52
CA ILE A 131 6.55 1.69 1.86
C ILE A 131 6.79 2.89 2.78
N SER A 132 6.69 2.66 4.07
CA SER A 132 7.06 3.64 5.09
C SER A 132 8.05 3.03 6.08
N TYR A 133 9.11 3.79 6.40
CA TYR A 133 10.14 3.39 7.33
C TYR A 133 10.69 4.60 8.08
N ASP A 134 10.63 4.58 9.41
CA ASP A 134 11.14 5.64 10.29
C ASP A 134 10.63 7.03 9.85
N LYS A 135 11.49 7.89 9.38
CA LYS A 135 11.22 9.27 8.93
C LYS A 135 11.03 9.42 7.42
N TYR A 136 10.86 8.32 6.72
CA TYR A 136 10.75 8.30 5.25
C TYR A 136 9.51 7.55 4.78
N THR A 137 8.93 8.02 3.68
CA THR A 137 8.02 7.25 2.83
C THR A 137 8.66 7.15 1.45
N CYS A 138 8.86 5.92 0.95
CA CYS A 138 9.39 5.68 -0.39
C CYS A 138 8.30 5.15 -1.30
N ILE A 139 8.24 5.68 -2.52
CA ILE A 139 7.19 5.38 -3.50
C ILE A 139 7.85 5.14 -4.86
N ILE A 140 7.33 4.20 -5.63
CA ILE A 140 7.79 3.92 -6.98
C ILE A 140 6.67 4.12 -8.01
N THR A 141 7.03 4.69 -9.16
CA THR A 141 6.14 4.86 -10.31
C THR A 141 6.20 3.66 -11.26
N ASP A 142 5.26 3.59 -12.21
CA ASP A 142 5.24 2.61 -13.31
C ASP A 142 6.46 2.70 -14.25
N LYS A 143 7.18 3.84 -14.21
CA LYS A 143 8.45 4.04 -14.93
C LYS A 143 9.67 3.63 -14.12
N ASN A 144 9.47 2.96 -12.99
CA ASN A 144 10.54 2.55 -12.08
C ASN A 144 11.36 3.70 -11.50
N GLU A 145 10.78 4.87 -11.39
CA GLU A 145 11.36 6.02 -10.71
C GLU A 145 10.99 5.94 -9.22
N ILE A 146 11.98 6.02 -8.35
CA ILE A 146 11.83 5.92 -6.92
C ILE A 146 11.92 7.30 -6.30
N TYR A 147 10.88 7.66 -5.58
CA TYR A 147 10.79 8.91 -4.83
C TYR A 147 10.83 8.63 -3.34
N ARG A 148 11.40 9.55 -2.59
CA ARG A 148 11.47 9.53 -1.13
C ARG A 148 10.88 10.82 -0.57
N HIS A 149 9.90 10.69 0.28
CA HIS A 149 9.39 11.77 1.09
C HIS A 149 10.07 11.74 2.46
N THR A 150 10.60 12.89 2.90
CA THR A 150 11.25 13.05 4.19
C THR A 150 10.36 13.89 5.11
N TYR A 151 9.92 13.33 6.24
CA TYR A 151 8.93 13.97 7.12
C TYR A 151 9.40 15.30 7.74
N SER A 152 10.69 15.45 8.03
CA SER A 152 11.24 16.67 8.63
C SER A 152 11.24 17.87 7.69
N THR A 153 11.31 17.63 6.39
CA THR A 153 11.36 18.69 5.37
C THR A 153 10.08 18.80 4.55
N ASP A 154 9.17 17.83 4.69
CA ASP A 154 7.95 17.63 3.89
C ASP A 154 8.21 17.66 2.37
N LYS A 155 9.39 17.17 1.95
CA LYS A 155 9.81 17.15 0.55
C LYS A 155 9.70 15.75 -0.03
N LEU A 156 9.14 15.67 -1.22
CA LEU A 156 9.14 14.49 -2.09
C LEU A 156 10.21 14.71 -3.17
N GLU A 157 11.21 13.84 -3.23
CA GLU A 157 12.33 13.95 -4.18
C GLU A 157 12.60 12.61 -4.86
N LYS A 158 12.96 12.63 -6.15
CA LYS A 158 13.43 11.45 -6.86
C LYS A 158 14.82 11.10 -6.33
N VAL A 159 14.99 9.87 -5.84
CA VAL A 159 16.26 9.39 -5.26
C VAL A 159 16.96 8.37 -6.11
N ALA A 160 16.22 7.61 -6.95
CA ALA A 160 16.76 6.58 -7.80
C ALA A 160 15.83 6.26 -8.97
N SER A 161 16.33 5.51 -9.95
CA SER A 161 15.55 4.92 -11.03
C SER A 161 16.18 3.58 -11.43
N LEU A 162 15.36 2.52 -11.53
CA LEU A 162 15.83 1.22 -12.02
C LEU A 162 16.19 1.30 -13.51
N ALA A 163 15.39 2.04 -14.29
CA ALA A 163 15.64 2.22 -15.71
C ALA A 163 16.97 2.97 -15.97
N GLU A 164 17.22 4.09 -15.28
CA GLU A 164 18.44 4.88 -15.46
C GLU A 164 19.69 4.18 -14.93
N SER A 165 19.56 3.45 -13.81
CA SER A 165 20.72 2.83 -13.14
C SER A 165 21.09 1.46 -13.69
N PHE A 166 20.11 0.70 -14.20
CA PHE A 166 20.29 -0.71 -14.58
C PHE A 166 19.60 -1.11 -15.89
N ASP A 167 19.08 -0.14 -16.64
CA ASP A 167 18.30 -0.37 -17.87
C ASP A 167 17.10 -1.32 -17.65
N ASP A 168 16.53 -1.28 -16.43
CA ASP A 168 15.39 -2.12 -16.07
C ASP A 168 14.08 -1.33 -16.14
N THR A 169 13.30 -1.63 -17.19
CA THR A 169 11.96 -1.11 -17.43
C THR A 169 10.86 -2.11 -17.09
N GLY A 170 11.22 -3.28 -16.52
CA GLY A 170 10.25 -4.31 -16.11
C GLY A 170 9.44 -3.86 -14.90
N HIS A 171 8.15 -4.20 -14.89
CA HIS A 171 7.29 -3.90 -13.73
C HIS A 171 7.81 -4.53 -12.45
N VAL A 172 7.64 -3.82 -11.33
CA VAL A 172 7.89 -4.36 -10.00
C VAL A 172 6.81 -5.38 -9.68
N THR A 173 7.21 -6.65 -9.60
CA THR A 173 6.31 -7.80 -9.34
C THR A 173 6.14 -8.10 -7.86
N GLY A 174 7.03 -7.57 -7.02
CA GLY A 174 6.97 -7.71 -5.58
C GLY A 174 7.96 -6.79 -4.88
N ASN A 175 7.67 -6.48 -3.63
CA ASN A 175 8.56 -5.68 -2.81
C ASN A 175 8.33 -5.99 -1.32
N PHE A 176 9.35 -5.74 -0.51
CA PHE A 176 9.23 -5.78 0.95
C PHE A 176 10.27 -4.89 1.62
N LEU A 177 10.01 -4.53 2.86
CA LEU A 177 10.91 -3.79 3.71
C LEU A 177 11.72 -4.76 4.57
N LEU A 178 13.06 -4.65 4.51
CA LEU A 178 13.99 -5.36 5.37
C LEU A 178 14.85 -4.34 6.11
N HIS A 179 14.57 -4.11 7.40
CA HIS A 179 15.17 -3.04 8.19
C HIS A 179 15.03 -1.68 7.48
N ASP A 180 16.13 -1.04 7.11
CA ASP A 180 16.23 0.23 6.39
C ASP A 180 16.39 0.06 4.87
N LYS A 181 16.19 -1.15 4.36
CA LYS A 181 16.33 -1.51 2.94
C LYS A 181 14.97 -1.80 2.32
N TRP A 182 14.68 -1.20 1.20
CA TRP A 182 13.54 -1.57 0.35
C TRP A 182 14.01 -2.53 -0.72
N VAL A 183 13.54 -3.76 -0.65
CA VAL A 183 13.86 -4.81 -1.63
C VAL A 183 12.78 -4.81 -2.70
N LEU A 184 13.19 -4.75 -3.96
CA LEU A 184 12.34 -4.68 -5.14
C LEU A 184 12.65 -5.85 -6.07
N PHE A 185 11.61 -6.46 -6.61
CA PHE A 185 11.70 -7.53 -7.61
C PHE A 185 11.03 -7.08 -8.90
N THR A 186 11.74 -7.22 -10.01
CA THR A 186 11.18 -7.09 -11.34
C THR A 186 11.31 -8.43 -12.09
N VAL A 187 10.81 -8.50 -13.30
CA VAL A 187 11.04 -9.67 -14.17
C VAL A 187 12.51 -9.81 -14.59
N ASN A 188 13.30 -8.73 -14.49
CA ASN A 188 14.69 -8.65 -14.97
C ASN A 188 15.73 -8.75 -13.84
N GLY A 189 15.32 -8.63 -12.57
CA GLY A 189 16.26 -8.69 -11.46
C GLY A 189 15.69 -8.33 -10.09
N SER A 190 16.61 -8.29 -9.14
CA SER A 190 16.34 -7.91 -7.76
C SER A 190 17.20 -6.72 -7.37
N TYR A 191 16.61 -5.77 -6.67
CA TYR A 191 17.24 -4.50 -6.32
C TYR A 191 17.03 -4.16 -4.86
N ILE A 192 17.96 -3.44 -4.29
CA ILE A 192 17.91 -2.98 -2.91
C ILE A 192 18.14 -1.48 -2.89
N LEU A 193 17.16 -0.74 -2.40
CA LEU A 193 17.31 0.67 -2.06
C LEU A 193 17.67 0.79 -0.58
N ASP A 194 18.79 1.40 -0.29
CA ASP A 194 19.12 1.92 1.04
C ASP A 194 18.30 3.18 1.29
N ILE A 195 17.30 3.10 2.15
CA ILE A 195 16.30 4.18 2.32
C ILE A 195 16.94 5.46 2.84
N PRO A 196 17.80 5.45 3.88
CA PRO A 196 18.44 6.66 4.38
C PRO A 196 19.33 7.37 3.38
N THR A 197 20.12 6.63 2.61
CA THR A 197 21.09 7.22 1.67
C THR A 197 20.53 7.43 0.27
N GLY A 198 19.43 6.74 -0.10
CA GLY A 198 18.90 6.72 -1.45
C GLY A 198 19.73 5.90 -2.43
N LYS A 199 20.75 5.16 -1.96
CA LYS A 199 21.61 4.35 -2.82
C LYS A 199 20.89 3.10 -3.28
N LEU A 200 20.78 2.95 -4.61
CA LEU A 200 20.23 1.77 -5.26
C LEU A 200 21.34 0.82 -5.71
N SER A 201 21.16 -0.47 -5.47
CA SER A 201 22.08 -1.52 -5.89
C SER A 201 21.31 -2.71 -6.47
N ARG A 202 21.93 -3.38 -7.46
CA ARG A 202 21.40 -4.63 -8.00
C ARG A 202 21.92 -5.80 -7.17
N TYR A 203 21.01 -6.72 -6.82
CA TYR A 203 21.37 -7.93 -6.12
C TYR A 203 21.41 -9.11 -7.11
N SER A 204 22.61 -9.65 -7.36
CA SER A 204 22.85 -10.64 -8.41
C SER A 204 22.50 -12.10 -7.99
N GLU A 205 22.40 -12.38 -6.69
CA GLU A 205 22.22 -13.76 -6.20
C GLU A 205 20.76 -14.20 -6.07
N LEU A 206 19.79 -13.25 -6.09
CA LEU A 206 18.36 -13.54 -6.01
C LEU A 206 17.68 -13.38 -7.37
N ASN A 207 17.80 -14.39 -8.22
CA ASN A 207 17.06 -14.45 -9.48
C ASN A 207 15.67 -15.06 -9.21
N ILE A 208 14.82 -14.35 -8.47
CA ILE A 208 13.44 -14.80 -8.19
C ILE A 208 12.53 -14.28 -9.30
N LYS A 209 12.44 -15.08 -10.36
CA LYS A 209 11.40 -14.86 -11.39
C LYS A 209 10.05 -15.25 -10.78
N ASN A 210 9.12 -14.28 -10.70
CA ASN A 210 7.72 -14.48 -10.28
C ASN A 210 7.48 -14.92 -8.82
N GLY A 211 8.27 -14.48 -7.85
CA GLY A 211 8.05 -14.75 -6.43
C GLY A 211 6.99 -13.85 -5.80
N ALA A 212 5.87 -14.41 -5.37
CA ALA A 212 4.95 -13.71 -4.49
C ALA A 212 5.56 -13.63 -3.07
N VAL A 213 5.72 -12.43 -2.54
CA VAL A 213 6.17 -12.19 -1.17
C VAL A 213 4.96 -11.88 -0.31
N THR A 214 4.75 -12.63 0.77
CA THR A 214 3.68 -12.41 1.75
C THR A 214 4.24 -11.92 3.09
N ARG A 215 3.50 -11.10 3.78
CA ARG A 215 3.80 -10.56 5.10
C ARG A 215 2.80 -11.08 6.12
N ASP A 216 3.24 -11.50 7.30
CA ASP A 216 2.35 -11.83 8.40
C ASP A 216 2.00 -10.60 9.26
N ASN A 217 0.99 -10.73 10.13
CA ASN A 217 0.53 -9.68 11.03
C ASN A 217 1.55 -9.28 12.12
N LYS A 218 2.69 -10.01 12.23
CA LYS A 218 3.79 -9.67 13.15
C LYS A 218 4.94 -8.94 12.48
N LYS A 219 4.73 -8.46 11.26
CA LYS A 219 5.75 -7.82 10.40
C LYS A 219 6.90 -8.75 9.98
N ASN A 220 6.75 -10.07 10.17
CA ASN A 220 7.71 -11.04 9.67
C ASN A 220 7.45 -11.29 8.18
N VAL A 221 8.54 -11.40 7.41
CA VAL A 221 8.46 -11.71 5.99
C VAL A 221 8.48 -13.23 5.84
N PHE A 222 7.36 -13.82 5.40
CA PHE A 222 7.34 -15.21 4.97
C PHE A 222 7.48 -15.26 3.46
N SER A 223 8.45 -15.99 3.02
CA SER A 223 8.60 -16.35 1.63
C SER A 223 8.67 -17.86 1.49
N SER A 224 8.36 -18.37 0.32
CA SER A 224 8.82 -19.67 -0.08
C SER A 224 10.33 -19.80 0.18
N LEU A 225 10.83 -20.98 0.43
CA LEU A 225 12.16 -21.40 0.91
C LEU A 225 13.40 -20.55 0.48
N LEU A 226 13.29 -19.78 -0.59
CA LEU A 226 14.38 -18.96 -1.17
C LEU A 226 14.61 -17.60 -0.48
N VAL A 227 13.60 -16.99 0.17
CA VAL A 227 13.78 -15.73 0.91
C VAL A 227 14.38 -15.97 2.30
N LEU A 228 14.22 -17.17 2.88
CA LEU A 228 14.91 -17.56 4.10
C LEU A 228 16.45 -17.49 3.95
N LEU A 229 16.99 -17.76 2.77
CA LEU A 229 18.42 -17.65 2.49
C LEU A 229 18.91 -16.20 2.42
N ALA A 230 18.09 -15.25 1.95
CA ALA A 230 18.46 -13.84 1.91
C ALA A 230 18.47 -13.19 3.29
N VAL A 231 17.56 -13.57 4.20
CA VAL A 231 17.51 -13.09 5.58
C VAL A 231 18.75 -13.55 6.37
N TYR A 232 19.27 -14.76 6.09
CA TYR A 232 20.46 -15.27 6.78
C TYR A 232 21.78 -14.60 6.39
N GLN A 233 21.84 -13.87 5.27
CA GLN A 233 23.06 -13.14 4.86
C GLN A 233 23.14 -11.71 5.35
N PHE A 234 22.06 -11.18 5.95
CA PHE A 234 22.00 -9.81 6.48
C PHE A 234 21.83 -9.73 8.01
N CYS A 235 21.91 -10.87 8.73
CA CYS A 235 21.98 -10.94 10.20
C CYS A 235 23.40 -10.97 10.70
#